data_07d2d459309e48eda7c6fd3f83df0501
#
_entry.id   07d2d459309e48eda7c6fd3f83df0501
#
_cell.length_a   1.000
_cell.length_b   1.000
_cell.length_c   1.000
_cell.angle_alpha   90.00
_cell.angle_beta   90.00
_cell.angle_gamma   90.00
#
_symmetry.space_group_name_H-M   'P 1'
#
loop_
_entity.id
_entity.type
_entity.pdbx_description
1 polymer ?
#
loop_
_entity_poly.entity_id
_entity_poly.type
_entity_poly.pdbx_seq_one_letter_code
_entity_poly.pdbx_strand_id
1 'polypeptide(L)'
;SQFGSMQGDTGQRLRDAMAQLDLMDLDFQYEGEMNIDAALDPELRARVMPQNRLDGVANVLIFGHADAASGVRNILKMRAGGLEVGPILMGLRNQAHIVTPSITARGLLNMAAIAGVPVADYG
;
A
#
# COMPACT_ATOMS: atom_id res chain seq x y z
N SER A 1 -8.16 -11.65 -4.93
CA SER A 1 -7.68 -12.85 -5.61
C SER A 1 -6.56 -13.48 -4.81
N GLN A 2 -6.39 -14.77 -4.94
CA GLN A 2 -5.41 -15.56 -4.21
C GLN A 2 -4.56 -16.28 -5.26
N PHE A 3 -3.26 -16.09 -5.25
CA PHE A 3 -2.26 -16.76 -6.09
C PHE A 3 -2.77 -17.21 -7.49
N GLY A 4 -3.00 -16.27 -8.39
CA GLY A 4 -3.39 -16.57 -9.77
C GLY A 4 -4.88 -16.85 -10.00
N SER A 5 -5.74 -16.68 -8.98
CA SER A 5 -7.19 -16.84 -9.14
C SER A 5 -7.84 -15.70 -9.95
N MET A 6 -7.20 -14.52 -10.02
CA MET A 6 -7.67 -13.40 -10.82
C MET A 6 -7.04 -13.45 -12.22
N GLN A 7 -7.85 -13.76 -13.20
CA GLN A 7 -7.47 -13.63 -14.62
C GLN A 7 -7.72 -12.17 -15.04
N GLY A 8 -6.67 -11.48 -15.47
CA GLY A 8 -6.75 -10.10 -15.95
C GLY A 8 -5.45 -9.33 -15.73
N ASP A 9 -5.36 -8.17 -16.33
CA ASP A 9 -4.14 -7.34 -16.36
C ASP A 9 -3.66 -6.94 -14.96
N THR A 10 -4.55 -6.74 -14.01
CA THR A 10 -4.20 -6.35 -12.63
C THR A 10 -3.52 -7.47 -11.88
N GLY A 11 -4.08 -8.69 -11.95
CA GLY A 11 -3.46 -9.86 -11.33
C GLY A 11 -2.09 -10.14 -11.93
N GLN A 12 -1.95 -10.00 -13.26
CA GLN A 12 -0.67 -10.19 -13.93
C GLN A 12 0.37 -9.18 -13.47
N ARG A 13 0.03 -7.88 -13.38
CA ARG A 13 0.95 -6.85 -12.87
C ARG A 13 1.43 -7.13 -11.46
N LEU A 14 0.56 -7.61 -10.58
CA LEU A 14 0.95 -7.93 -9.20
C LEU A 14 1.90 -9.14 -9.17
N ARG A 15 1.66 -10.16 -9.99
CA ARG A 15 2.58 -11.31 -10.12
C ARG A 15 3.93 -10.91 -10.70
N ASP A 16 3.93 -10.04 -11.72
CA ASP A 16 5.17 -9.52 -12.31
C ASP A 16 5.95 -8.67 -11.28
N ALA A 17 5.26 -7.87 -10.47
CA ALA A 17 5.87 -7.13 -9.37
C ALA A 17 6.49 -8.07 -8.33
N MET A 18 5.79 -9.14 -7.94
CA MET A 18 6.34 -10.16 -7.03
C MET A 18 7.61 -10.80 -7.60
N ALA A 19 7.60 -11.16 -8.88
CA ALA A 19 8.77 -11.73 -9.55
C ALA A 19 9.97 -10.76 -9.57
N GLN A 20 9.71 -9.44 -9.68
CA GLN A 20 10.78 -8.45 -9.57
C GLN A 20 11.31 -8.32 -8.14
N LEU A 21 10.44 -8.33 -7.13
CA LEU A 21 10.84 -8.28 -5.72
C LEU A 21 11.68 -9.52 -5.34
N ASP A 22 11.35 -10.69 -5.88
CA ASP A 22 12.09 -11.94 -5.66
C ASP A 22 13.56 -11.88 -6.19
N LEU A 23 13.87 -10.95 -7.09
CA LEU A 23 15.22 -10.70 -7.59
C LEU A 23 15.99 -9.66 -6.76
N MET A 24 15.34 -9.01 -5.79
CA MET A 24 15.93 -7.97 -4.97
C MET A 24 16.32 -8.54 -3.60
N ASP A 25 17.41 -8.03 -3.04
CA ASP A 25 17.81 -8.31 -1.66
C ASP A 25 17.08 -7.33 -0.74
N LEU A 26 15.94 -7.76 -0.18
CA LEU A 26 15.03 -6.92 0.60
C LEU A 26 15.07 -7.34 2.08
N ASP A 27 15.08 -6.36 2.96
CA ASP A 27 15.09 -6.51 4.42
C ASP A 27 13.71 -6.56 5.07
N PHE A 28 12.65 -6.68 4.24
CA PHE A 28 11.27 -6.77 4.69
C PHE A 28 10.52 -7.92 4.00
N GLN A 29 9.46 -8.40 4.66
CA GLN A 29 8.60 -9.45 4.10
C GLN A 29 7.57 -8.84 3.15
N TYR A 30 7.28 -9.56 2.08
CA TYR A 30 6.24 -9.22 1.12
C TYR A 30 5.56 -10.49 0.62
N GLU A 31 4.29 -10.38 0.24
CA GLU A 31 3.50 -11.49 -0.28
C GLU A 31 2.34 -10.96 -1.13
N GLY A 32 1.90 -11.72 -2.10
CA GLY A 32 0.77 -11.46 -2.99
C GLY A 32 0.77 -12.39 -4.20
N GLU A 33 -0.22 -12.31 -5.03
CA GLU A 33 -1.46 -11.51 -4.87
C GLU A 33 -2.41 -12.16 -3.86
N MET A 34 -3.11 -11.36 -3.09
CA MET A 34 -4.09 -11.86 -2.13
C MET A 34 -5.25 -10.88 -1.93
N ASN A 35 -6.33 -11.35 -1.35
CA ASN A 35 -7.42 -10.50 -0.88
C ASN A 35 -7.00 -9.74 0.39
N ILE A 36 -7.62 -8.58 0.62
CA ILE A 36 -7.32 -7.71 1.76
C ILE A 36 -7.58 -8.41 3.09
N ASP A 37 -8.63 -9.21 3.19
CA ASP A 37 -8.95 -10.00 4.38
C ASP A 37 -7.82 -10.98 4.72
N ALA A 38 -7.27 -11.70 3.73
CA ALA A 38 -6.12 -12.57 3.92
C ALA A 38 -4.83 -11.78 4.30
N ALA A 39 -4.67 -10.55 3.83
CA ALA A 39 -3.54 -9.70 4.23
C ALA A 39 -3.64 -9.26 5.70
N LEU A 40 -4.85 -9.04 6.19
CA LEU A 40 -5.10 -8.50 7.53
C LEU A 40 -5.43 -9.56 8.60
N ASP A 41 -5.76 -10.78 8.18
CA ASP A 41 -6.08 -11.90 9.07
C ASP A 41 -5.11 -13.07 8.82
N PRO A 42 -4.10 -13.29 9.68
CA PRO A 42 -3.14 -14.38 9.54
C PRO A 42 -3.77 -15.77 9.61
N GLU A 43 -4.84 -15.95 10.38
CA GLU A 43 -5.52 -17.25 10.50
C GLU A 43 -6.28 -17.59 9.22
N LEU A 44 -6.99 -16.60 8.67
CA LEU A 44 -7.62 -16.75 7.37
C LEU A 44 -6.56 -17.02 6.28
N ARG A 45 -5.47 -16.24 6.28
CA ARG A 45 -4.39 -16.40 5.31
C ARG A 45 -3.78 -17.80 5.37
N ALA A 46 -3.49 -18.33 6.55
CA ALA A 46 -2.94 -19.67 6.71
C ALA A 46 -3.87 -20.77 6.12
N ARG A 47 -5.20 -20.58 6.19
CA ARG A 47 -6.16 -21.51 5.61
C ARG A 47 -6.23 -21.44 4.09
N VAL A 48 -6.22 -20.23 3.53
CA VAL A 48 -6.45 -20.01 2.09
C VAL A 48 -5.16 -19.97 1.27
N MET A 49 -4.05 -19.71 1.94
CA MET A 49 -2.71 -19.58 1.36
C MET A 49 -1.66 -20.26 2.26
N PRO A 50 -1.69 -21.57 2.42
CA PRO A 50 -0.82 -22.27 3.39
C PRO A 50 0.67 -22.17 3.09
N GLN A 51 1.04 -21.76 1.87
CA GLN A 51 2.44 -21.56 1.45
C GLN A 51 2.87 -20.10 1.47
N ASN A 52 2.07 -19.20 2.09
CA ASN A 52 2.45 -17.79 2.17
C ASN A 52 3.71 -17.58 3.01
N ARG A 53 4.44 -16.49 2.69
CA ARG A 53 5.73 -16.13 3.31
C ARG A 53 5.60 -15.00 4.34
N LEU A 54 4.40 -14.41 4.49
CA LEU A 54 4.18 -13.26 5.35
C LEU A 54 3.85 -13.70 6.78
N ASP A 55 4.60 -13.20 7.75
CA ASP A 55 4.31 -13.38 9.17
C ASP A 55 3.44 -12.23 9.69
N GLY A 56 2.47 -12.57 10.55
CA GLY A 56 1.61 -11.57 11.18
C GLY A 56 0.67 -10.82 10.22
N VAL A 57 0.25 -9.64 10.62
CA VAL A 57 -0.67 -8.77 9.87
C VAL A 57 0.11 -7.88 8.93
N ALA A 58 -0.34 -7.75 7.68
CA ALA A 58 0.26 -6.80 6.75
C ALA A 58 0.09 -5.35 7.24
N ASN A 59 1.17 -4.60 7.29
CA ASN A 59 1.17 -3.18 7.68
C ASN A 59 1.25 -2.22 6.48
N VAL A 60 1.50 -2.74 5.28
CA VAL A 60 1.45 -2.01 4.01
C VAL A 60 0.59 -2.79 3.02
N LEU A 61 -0.34 -2.13 2.36
CA LEU A 61 -1.21 -2.71 1.34
C LEU A 61 -0.95 -2.03 -0.01
N ILE A 62 -0.55 -2.80 -1.00
CA ILE A 62 -0.30 -2.34 -2.38
C ILE A 62 -1.49 -2.73 -3.26
N PHE A 63 -2.01 -1.76 -3.99
CA PHE A 63 -3.15 -1.95 -4.90
C PHE A 63 -2.73 -1.73 -6.35
N GLY A 64 -3.18 -2.60 -7.24
CA GLY A 64 -2.92 -2.46 -8.66
C GLY A 64 -3.73 -1.35 -9.35
N HIS A 65 -4.73 -0.78 -8.67
CA HIS A 65 -5.58 0.31 -9.14
C HIS A 65 -5.85 1.35 -8.08
N ALA A 66 -5.80 2.63 -8.47
CA ALA A 66 -6.07 3.76 -7.59
C ALA A 66 -7.52 3.76 -7.03
N ASP A 67 -8.50 3.31 -7.81
CA ASP A 67 -9.90 3.26 -7.38
C ASP A 67 -10.09 2.29 -6.22
N ALA A 68 -9.48 1.10 -6.28
CA ALA A 68 -9.52 0.13 -5.19
C ALA A 68 -8.85 0.69 -3.92
N ALA A 69 -7.68 1.29 -4.06
CA ALA A 69 -6.97 1.93 -2.96
C ALA A 69 -7.80 3.06 -2.33
N SER A 70 -8.42 3.90 -3.17
CA SER A 70 -9.27 5.02 -2.73
C SER A 70 -10.50 4.53 -1.96
N GLY A 71 -11.16 3.47 -2.43
CA GLY A 71 -12.30 2.87 -1.74
C GLY A 71 -11.94 2.37 -0.35
N VAL A 72 -10.86 1.61 -0.22
CA VAL A 72 -10.38 1.11 1.07
C VAL A 72 -9.95 2.24 1.99
N ARG A 73 -9.20 3.23 1.48
CA ARG A 73 -8.78 4.41 2.23
C ARG A 73 -9.99 5.15 2.82
N ASN A 74 -11.04 5.37 2.04
CA ASN A 74 -12.23 6.08 2.48
C ASN A 74 -12.97 5.32 3.60
N ILE A 75 -13.05 3.99 3.52
CA ILE A 75 -13.64 3.16 4.57
C ILE A 75 -12.80 3.24 5.85
N LEU A 76 -11.48 3.10 5.74
CA LEU A 76 -10.58 3.18 6.88
C LEU A 76 -10.63 4.56 7.56
N LYS A 77 -10.66 5.64 6.79
CA LYS A 77 -10.81 7.00 7.30
C LYS A 77 -12.06 7.17 8.17
N MET A 78 -13.16 6.55 7.76
CA MET A 78 -14.45 6.67 8.47
C MET A 78 -14.56 5.73 9.69
N ARG A 79 -13.77 4.66 9.73
CA ARG A 79 -13.93 3.59 10.73
C ARG A 79 -12.79 3.46 11.73
N ALA A 80 -11.57 3.78 11.33
CA ALA A 80 -10.41 3.54 12.17
C ALA A 80 -10.18 4.61 13.25
N GLY A 81 -10.86 5.76 13.21
CA GLY A 81 -10.71 6.85 14.18
C GLY A 81 -9.30 7.48 14.21
N GLY A 82 -8.44 7.12 13.26
CA GLY A 82 -7.08 7.61 13.14
C GLY A 82 -6.95 8.91 12.37
N LEU A 83 -5.74 9.45 12.36
CA LEU A 83 -5.39 10.61 11.53
C LEU A 83 -4.93 10.14 10.15
N GLU A 84 -5.64 10.57 9.11
CA GLU A 84 -5.18 10.38 7.74
C GLU A 84 -4.08 11.38 7.39
N VAL A 85 -2.95 10.88 6.90
CA VAL A 85 -1.86 11.70 6.34
C VAL A 85 -1.66 11.28 4.88
N GLY A 86 -1.86 12.21 3.97
CA GLY A 86 -1.76 11.95 2.54
C GLY A 86 -2.88 12.61 1.73
N PRO A 87 -2.92 12.38 0.41
CA PRO A 87 -2.03 11.51 -0.38
C PRO A 87 -0.60 12.03 -0.48
N ILE A 88 0.36 11.12 -0.42
CA ILE A 88 1.79 11.44 -0.57
C ILE A 88 2.22 11.02 -1.97
N LEU A 89 2.71 11.96 -2.77
CA LEU A 89 3.23 11.67 -4.10
C LEU A 89 4.71 11.24 -3.97
N MET A 90 4.99 10.03 -4.44
CA MET A 90 6.34 9.42 -4.39
C MET A 90 7.02 9.47 -5.76
N GLY A 91 8.35 9.36 -5.77
CA GLY A 91 9.15 9.23 -6.99
C GLY A 91 9.52 10.56 -7.66
N LEU A 92 9.31 11.69 -7.02
CA LEU A 92 9.77 12.99 -7.50
C LEU A 92 11.16 13.34 -6.93
N ARG A 93 11.99 13.99 -7.75
CA ARG A 93 13.29 14.51 -7.29
C ARG A 93 13.11 15.59 -6.22
N ASN A 94 12.12 16.44 -6.38
CA ASN A 94 11.73 17.45 -5.40
C ASN A 94 10.39 17.10 -4.79
N GLN A 95 10.23 17.27 -3.49
CA GLN A 95 8.99 17.00 -2.78
C GLN A 95 7.87 17.92 -3.28
N ALA A 96 6.78 17.32 -3.73
CA ALA A 96 5.56 18.03 -4.09
C ALA A 96 4.36 17.11 -3.78
N HIS A 97 3.31 17.66 -3.18
CA HIS A 97 2.12 16.91 -2.83
C HIS A 97 0.86 17.64 -3.30
N ILE A 98 -0.14 16.88 -3.71
CA ILE A 98 -1.42 17.40 -4.17
C ILE A 98 -2.43 17.26 -3.02
N VAL A 99 -3.06 18.35 -2.65
CA VAL A 99 -4.10 18.38 -1.63
C VAL A 99 -5.43 18.80 -2.24
N THR A 100 -6.53 18.36 -1.66
CA THR A 100 -7.87 18.74 -2.08
C THR A 100 -8.35 19.99 -1.34
N PRO A 101 -9.29 20.78 -1.91
CA PRO A 101 -9.85 21.95 -1.22
C PRO A 101 -10.54 21.65 0.11
N SER A 102 -10.89 20.39 0.36
CA SER A 102 -11.48 19.93 1.62
C SER A 102 -10.47 19.61 2.72
N ILE A 103 -9.18 19.83 2.48
CA ILE A 103 -8.14 19.57 3.49
C ILE A 103 -8.33 20.48 4.71
N THR A 104 -8.15 19.91 5.89
CA THR A 104 -8.16 20.70 7.13
C THR A 104 -6.85 21.50 7.30
N ALA A 105 -6.87 22.56 8.12
CA ALA A 105 -5.66 23.32 8.44
C ALA A 105 -4.54 22.42 9.01
N ARG A 106 -4.90 21.46 9.88
CA ARG A 106 -3.96 20.46 10.41
C ARG A 106 -3.41 19.54 9.32
N GLY A 107 -4.29 19.10 8.41
CA GLY A 107 -3.88 18.29 7.25
C GLY A 107 -2.89 19.03 6.36
N LEU A 108 -3.15 20.31 6.08
CA LEU A 108 -2.26 21.14 5.29
C LEU A 108 -0.89 21.34 5.97
N LEU A 109 -0.88 21.57 7.28
CA LEU A 109 0.35 21.67 8.06
C LEU A 109 1.17 20.37 7.98
N ASN A 110 0.53 19.22 8.13
CA ASN A 110 1.20 17.92 8.04
C ASN A 110 1.79 17.70 6.64
N MET A 111 1.05 18.02 5.58
CA MET A 111 1.52 17.87 4.21
C MET A 111 2.67 18.83 3.89
N ALA A 112 2.64 20.07 4.41
CA ALA A 112 3.74 21.01 4.28
C ALA A 112 4.99 20.52 5.01
N ALA A 113 4.86 19.96 6.21
CA ALA A 113 5.97 19.38 6.97
C ALA A 113 6.61 18.20 6.21
N ILE A 114 5.80 17.31 5.61
CA ILE A 114 6.30 16.20 4.80
C ILE A 114 7.03 16.71 3.56
N ALA A 115 6.49 17.74 2.88
CA ALA A 115 7.14 18.34 1.72
C ALA A 115 8.48 19.04 2.07
N GLY A 116 8.67 19.43 3.31
CA GLY A 116 9.92 20.02 3.81
C GLY A 116 10.98 19.01 4.24
N VAL A 117 10.67 17.70 4.26
CA VAL A 117 11.66 16.67 4.60
C VAL A 117 12.61 16.47 3.41
N PRO A 118 13.93 16.51 3.61
CA PRO A 118 14.88 16.22 2.55
C PRO A 118 14.62 14.84 1.94
N VAL A 119 14.64 14.74 0.60
CA VAL A 119 14.62 13.45 -0.08
C VAL A 119 15.95 12.75 0.24
N ALA A 120 15.87 11.53 0.81
CA ALA A 120 17.06 10.71 0.94
C ALA A 120 17.55 10.35 -0.47
N ASP A 121 18.80 10.64 -0.77
CA ASP A 121 19.44 10.17 -2.00
C ASP A 121 19.61 8.65 -1.86
N TYR A 122 18.66 7.92 -2.39
CA TYR A 122 18.84 6.50 -2.67
C TYR A 122 19.66 6.42 -3.97
N GLY A 123 20.99 6.43 -3.81
CA GLY A 123 21.96 6.27 -4.88
C GLY A 123 21.86 4.93 -5.58
#